data_f0ec58f44939ccdbcb89d0b6c209af4e
#
_entry.id   f0ec58f44939ccdbcb89d0b6c209af4e
#
_cell.length_a   1.000
_cell.length_b   1.000
_cell.length_c   1.000
_cell.angle_alpha   90.00
_cell.angle_beta   90.00
_cell.angle_gamma   90.00
#
_symmetry.space_group_name_H-M   'P 1'
#
loop_
_entity.id
_entity.type
_entity.pdbx_description
1 polymer ?
#
loop_
_entity_poly.entity_id
_entity_poly.type
_entity_poly.pdbx_seq_one_letter_code
_entity_poly.pdbx_strand_id
1 'polypeptide(L)'
;IVGSTSMGNILTKQFYRQRKDFEDSCAGRDAGLTFPEGVRCSTDIAYADDGIKAHMLDIYRPEDSQEKILPVIINVHGGGLIIGNKEFNRYFCALLCKKGFLVYSIEYRLIPDCLIYDQLADVFMAMDYIKERLAADGGDSSHVYMAGDSGGACLITYANAIQNSTNIARAANVTPSGLRINALGLISGMFYTSRFDKIGLFLPKYLYGRDYKKTSFAKYVNPENRELLNSLAPVWLVTSHNDFLRRYTTDFEKALTRAEREHELVDFPKNKKLTHAFSVFEPFLPESSA
;
A
#
# COMPACT_ATOMS: atom_id res chain seq x y z
N ILE A 1 -35.02 4.40 13.43
CA ILE A 1 -34.08 5.38 12.86
C ILE A 1 -32.97 5.76 13.88
N VAL A 2 -33.19 5.60 15.17
CA VAL A 2 -32.24 5.95 16.26
C VAL A 2 -31.07 4.96 16.37
N GLY A 3 -31.18 3.71 15.90
CA GLY A 3 -30.13 2.69 16.01
C GLY A 3 -28.95 2.82 15.03
N SER A 4 -29.15 3.46 13.89
CA SER A 4 -28.11 3.54 12.83
C SER A 4 -27.01 4.57 13.12
N THR A 5 -27.34 5.69 13.75
CA THR A 5 -26.38 6.76 14.12
C THR A 5 -25.50 6.36 15.32
N SER A 6 -26.06 5.63 16.28
CA SER A 6 -25.32 5.13 17.44
C SER A 6 -24.24 4.10 17.07
N MET A 7 -24.56 3.16 16.18
CA MET A 7 -23.62 2.11 15.75
C MET A 7 -22.48 2.68 14.89
N GLY A 8 -22.76 3.67 14.01
CA GLY A 8 -21.74 4.37 13.23
C GLY A 8 -20.73 5.11 14.12
N ASN A 9 -21.19 5.75 15.19
CA ASN A 9 -20.31 6.44 16.14
C ASN A 9 -19.44 5.46 16.95
N ILE A 10 -19.94 4.26 17.26
CA ILE A 10 -19.18 3.24 17.99
C ILE A 10 -18.05 2.69 17.12
N LEU A 11 -18.34 2.35 15.85
CA LEU A 11 -17.32 1.84 14.90
C LEU A 11 -16.26 2.89 14.61
N THR A 12 -16.63 4.15 14.43
CA THR A 12 -15.68 5.25 14.22
C THR A 12 -14.75 5.43 15.41
N LYS A 13 -15.29 5.39 16.65
CA LYS A 13 -14.47 5.41 17.87
C LYS A 13 -13.52 4.21 17.95
N GLN A 14 -13.99 3.04 17.51
CA GLN A 14 -13.18 1.83 17.48
C GLN A 14 -12.00 1.98 16.49
N PHE A 15 -12.22 2.58 15.31
CA PHE A 15 -11.13 2.84 14.36
C PHE A 15 -10.04 3.76 14.94
N TYR A 16 -10.42 4.86 15.61
CA TYR A 16 -9.44 5.75 16.26
C TYR A 16 -8.70 5.06 17.41
N ARG A 17 -9.39 4.21 18.17
CA ARG A 17 -8.74 3.41 19.21
C ARG A 17 -7.71 2.43 18.61
N GLN A 18 -8.08 1.73 17.55
CA GLN A 18 -7.17 0.82 16.86
C GLN A 18 -5.93 1.53 16.31
N ARG A 19 -6.04 2.78 15.81
CA ARG A 19 -4.89 3.58 15.41
C ARG A 19 -3.92 3.77 16.57
N LYS A 20 -4.43 4.22 17.72
CA LYS A 20 -3.60 4.43 18.89
C LYS A 20 -2.95 3.14 19.38
N ASP A 21 -3.71 2.06 19.48
CA ASP A 21 -3.19 0.76 19.90
C ASP A 21 -2.08 0.25 18.95
N PHE A 22 -2.24 0.50 17.64
CA PHE A 22 -1.23 0.16 16.65
C PHE A 22 0.03 1.02 16.78
N GLU A 23 -0.10 2.34 16.96
CA GLU A 23 1.03 3.25 17.18
C GLU A 23 1.83 2.84 18.41
N ASP A 24 1.15 2.52 19.52
CA ASP A 24 1.78 2.04 20.76
C ASP A 24 2.52 0.70 20.54
N SER A 25 1.92 -0.22 19.78
CA SER A 25 2.52 -1.51 19.41
C SER A 25 3.76 -1.33 18.51
N CYS A 26 3.72 -0.39 17.57
CA CYS A 26 4.84 -0.07 16.69
C CYS A 26 6.02 0.47 17.47
N ALA A 27 5.79 1.38 18.41
CA ALA A 27 6.82 1.92 19.28
C ALA A 27 7.49 0.80 20.10
N GLY A 28 6.71 -0.15 20.61
CA GLY A 28 7.21 -1.33 21.32
C GLY A 28 8.09 -2.22 20.46
N ARG A 29 7.69 -2.49 19.21
CA ARG A 29 8.49 -3.24 18.23
C ARG A 29 9.81 -2.53 17.94
N ASP A 30 9.73 -1.24 17.63
CA ASP A 30 10.86 -0.44 17.16
C ASP A 30 11.91 -0.23 18.25
N ALA A 31 11.51 -0.23 19.53
CA ALA A 31 12.44 -0.15 20.66
C ALA A 31 13.44 -1.33 20.70
N GLY A 32 13.08 -2.49 20.13
CA GLY A 32 13.94 -3.67 20.03
C GLY A 32 14.73 -3.81 18.73
N LEU A 33 14.60 -2.84 17.79
CA LEU A 33 15.21 -2.90 16.47
C LEU A 33 16.31 -1.82 16.32
N THR A 34 17.35 -2.16 15.54
CA THR A 34 18.41 -1.22 15.16
C THR A 34 18.23 -0.87 13.69
N PHE A 35 18.25 0.44 13.40
CA PHE A 35 18.18 0.92 12.02
C PHE A 35 19.43 0.48 11.25
N PRO A 36 19.29 -0.09 10.02
CA PRO A 36 20.41 -0.58 9.23
C PRO A 36 21.45 0.51 8.91
N GLU A 37 22.72 0.19 9.12
CA GLU A 37 23.82 1.05 8.69
C GLU A 37 23.92 1.15 7.17
N GLY A 38 24.48 2.23 6.66
CA GLY A 38 24.69 2.48 5.24
C GLY A 38 23.45 2.96 4.50
N VAL A 39 22.41 3.39 5.24
CA VAL A 39 21.18 3.95 4.68
C VAL A 39 21.00 5.39 5.20
N ARG A 40 20.95 6.34 4.29
CA ARG A 40 20.55 7.72 4.58
C ARG A 40 19.04 7.82 4.51
N CYS A 41 18.41 8.35 5.54
CA CYS A 41 16.98 8.61 5.57
C CYS A 41 16.70 10.10 5.73
N SER A 42 15.86 10.66 4.86
CA SER A 42 15.30 12.00 4.99
C SER A 42 13.81 11.86 5.30
N THR A 43 13.38 12.34 6.45
CA THR A 43 12.03 12.12 6.97
C THR A 43 11.14 13.34 6.85
N ASP A 44 9.82 13.13 6.86
CA ASP A 44 8.79 14.17 6.97
C ASP A 44 8.88 15.26 5.89
N ILE A 45 9.14 14.84 4.66
CA ILE A 45 9.16 15.73 3.50
C ILE A 45 7.72 15.91 3.00
N ALA A 46 7.21 17.14 3.06
CA ALA A 46 5.88 17.45 2.55
C ALA A 46 5.84 17.31 1.03
N TYR A 47 4.90 16.51 0.52
CA TYR A 47 4.64 16.40 -0.91
C TYR A 47 3.51 17.31 -1.41
N ALA A 48 2.86 18.03 -0.47
CA ALA A 48 1.91 19.09 -0.74
C ALA A 48 2.07 20.22 0.27
N ASP A 49 1.85 21.46 -0.16
CA ASP A 49 1.89 22.64 0.69
C ASP A 49 0.48 23.03 1.17
N ASP A 50 -0.13 22.13 1.93
CA ASP A 50 -1.52 22.30 2.42
C ASP A 50 -1.65 22.14 3.94
N GLY A 51 -0.54 21.89 4.64
CA GLY A 51 -0.52 21.71 6.10
C GLY A 51 -1.14 20.40 6.59
N ILE A 52 -1.52 19.49 5.68
CA ILE A 52 -2.07 18.17 6.05
C ILE A 52 -0.91 17.25 6.46
N LYS A 53 -0.92 16.81 7.72
CA LYS A 53 0.14 15.95 8.28
C LYS A 53 0.34 14.64 7.51
N ALA A 54 -0.73 14.10 6.90
CA ALA A 54 -0.66 12.89 6.11
C ALA A 54 -0.04 13.10 4.71
N HIS A 55 0.22 14.35 4.28
CA HIS A 55 0.83 14.64 2.99
C HIS A 55 2.35 14.77 3.10
N MET A 56 2.96 13.73 3.68
CA MET A 56 4.41 13.63 3.86
C MET A 56 4.95 12.31 3.36
N LEU A 57 6.24 12.27 3.05
CA LEU A 57 6.97 11.07 2.68
C LEU A 57 8.36 11.05 3.30
N ASP A 58 8.95 9.86 3.36
CA ASP A 58 10.34 9.64 3.73
C ASP A 58 11.12 9.11 2.53
N ILE A 59 12.40 9.46 2.43
CA ILE A 59 13.29 9.03 1.37
C ILE A 59 14.46 8.26 1.97
N TYR A 60 14.70 7.06 1.44
CA TYR A 60 15.82 6.19 1.83
C TYR A 60 16.76 6.03 0.63
N ARG A 61 18.03 6.33 0.84
CA ARG A 61 19.07 6.23 -0.17
C ARG A 61 20.30 5.52 0.39
N PRO A 62 20.95 4.60 -0.36
CA PRO A 62 22.23 4.02 0.06
C PRO A 62 23.30 5.14 0.20
N GLU A 63 24.04 5.15 1.30
CA GLU A 63 25.05 6.17 1.58
C GLU A 63 26.18 6.23 0.54
N ASP A 64 26.54 5.06 0.01
CA ASP A 64 27.63 4.90 -0.96
C ASP A 64 27.21 5.12 -2.43
N SER A 65 26.01 5.65 -2.66
CA SER A 65 25.42 5.74 -3.99
C SER A 65 25.31 7.17 -4.55
N GLN A 66 26.06 8.13 -4.04
CA GLN A 66 25.87 9.57 -4.35
C GLN A 66 25.87 9.93 -5.84
N GLU A 67 26.63 9.20 -6.66
CA GLU A 67 26.70 9.42 -8.13
C GLU A 67 25.99 8.33 -8.95
N LYS A 68 25.34 7.38 -8.30
CA LYS A 68 24.63 6.29 -8.99
C LYS A 68 23.19 6.65 -9.28
N ILE A 69 22.72 6.27 -10.46
CA ILE A 69 21.28 6.27 -10.79
C ILE A 69 20.70 4.94 -10.31
N LEU A 70 19.66 4.99 -9.49
CA LEU A 70 19.11 3.82 -8.81
C LEU A 70 17.70 3.50 -9.27
N PRO A 71 17.33 2.23 -9.38
CA PRO A 71 15.95 1.82 -9.50
C PRO A 71 15.16 2.29 -8.26
N VAL A 72 13.89 2.56 -8.44
CA VAL A 72 13.06 3.25 -7.47
C VAL A 72 11.93 2.36 -6.98
N ILE A 73 11.69 2.35 -5.67
CA ILE A 73 10.50 1.77 -5.08
C ILE A 73 9.72 2.85 -4.33
N ILE A 74 8.43 2.95 -4.63
CA ILE A 74 7.47 3.74 -3.86
C ILE A 74 6.72 2.77 -2.96
N ASN A 75 6.93 2.91 -1.64
CA ASN A 75 6.28 2.07 -0.63
C ASN A 75 5.00 2.74 -0.11
N VAL A 76 3.93 1.94 0.00
CA VAL A 76 2.64 2.34 0.56
C VAL A 76 2.30 1.39 1.70
N HIS A 77 2.27 1.92 2.92
CA HIS A 77 2.07 1.12 4.13
C HIS A 77 0.67 0.50 4.23
N GLY A 78 0.58 -0.62 4.96
CA GLY A 78 -0.67 -1.31 5.29
C GLY A 78 -1.39 -0.72 6.50
N GLY A 79 -2.29 -1.51 7.06
CA GLY A 79 -3.13 -1.14 8.19
C GLY A 79 -4.62 -1.07 7.84
N GLY A 80 -5.08 -1.86 6.86
CA GLY A 80 -6.47 -1.93 6.45
C GLY A 80 -7.05 -0.62 5.92
N LEU A 81 -6.19 0.35 5.58
CA LEU A 81 -6.54 1.72 5.17
C LEU A 81 -7.14 2.58 6.31
N ILE A 82 -7.13 2.06 7.53
CA ILE A 82 -7.72 2.68 8.73
C ILE A 82 -6.64 3.09 9.72
N ILE A 83 -5.55 2.32 9.81
CA ILE A 83 -4.44 2.47 10.74
C ILE A 83 -3.11 2.45 9.99
N GLY A 84 -2.02 2.65 10.70
CA GLY A 84 -0.67 2.59 10.16
C GLY A 84 -0.09 3.96 9.82
N ASN A 85 1.17 3.94 9.51
CA ASN A 85 1.96 5.11 9.14
C ASN A 85 3.20 4.68 8.36
N LYS A 86 3.86 5.64 7.69
CA LYS A 86 5.08 5.39 6.93
C LYS A 86 6.25 4.92 7.81
N GLU A 87 6.29 5.32 9.07
CA GLU A 87 7.34 4.96 10.03
C GLU A 87 7.33 3.46 10.35
N PHE A 88 6.15 2.83 10.34
CA PHE A 88 6.07 1.40 10.59
C PHE A 88 6.84 0.57 9.56
N ASN A 89 6.86 1.01 8.30
CA ASN A 89 7.55 0.34 7.20
C ASN A 89 9.04 0.75 7.08
N ARG A 90 9.56 1.59 7.97
CA ARG A 90 10.91 2.18 7.80
C ARG A 90 12.04 1.14 7.74
N TYR A 91 11.98 0.07 8.53
CA TYR A 91 12.99 -0.98 8.48
C TYR A 91 12.91 -1.79 7.19
N PHE A 92 11.71 -2.11 6.75
CA PHE A 92 11.47 -2.72 5.45
C PHE A 92 12.01 -1.86 4.30
N CYS A 93 11.70 -0.56 4.30
CA CYS A 93 12.23 0.40 3.32
C CYS A 93 13.75 0.51 3.36
N ALA A 94 14.35 0.51 4.55
CA ALA A 94 15.81 0.53 4.70
C ALA A 94 16.47 -0.74 4.13
N LEU A 95 15.85 -1.91 4.31
CA LEU A 95 16.35 -3.16 3.73
C LEU A 95 16.21 -3.21 2.21
N LEU A 96 15.14 -2.68 1.64
CA LEU A 96 15.02 -2.47 0.19
C LEU A 96 16.11 -1.54 -0.33
N CYS A 97 16.37 -0.45 0.40
CA CYS A 97 17.44 0.49 0.09
C CYS A 97 18.82 -0.21 0.09
N LYS A 98 19.10 -1.08 1.04
CA LYS A 98 20.35 -1.90 1.07
C LYS A 98 20.47 -2.85 -0.11
N LYS A 99 19.37 -3.19 -0.77
CA LYS A 99 19.37 -3.97 -2.02
C LYS A 99 19.66 -3.12 -3.26
N GLY A 100 19.91 -1.82 -3.09
CA GLY A 100 20.29 -0.92 -4.18
C GLY A 100 19.16 -0.05 -4.73
N PHE A 101 18.05 0.06 -4.03
CA PHE A 101 16.92 0.90 -4.44
C PHE A 101 16.97 2.27 -3.78
N LEU A 102 16.54 3.29 -4.50
CA LEU A 102 16.03 4.54 -3.94
C LEU A 102 14.58 4.30 -3.51
N VAL A 103 14.25 4.51 -2.24
CA VAL A 103 12.92 4.19 -1.71
C VAL A 103 12.22 5.45 -1.23
N TYR A 104 10.99 5.67 -1.69
CA TYR A 104 10.06 6.66 -1.16
C TYR A 104 8.97 5.95 -0.38
N SER A 105 8.81 6.27 0.90
CA SER A 105 7.73 5.74 1.74
C SER A 105 6.71 6.84 1.97
N ILE A 106 5.53 6.70 1.41
CA ILE A 106 4.50 7.75 1.45
C ILE A 106 3.50 7.53 2.59
N GLU A 107 3.07 8.64 3.19
CA GLU A 107 1.92 8.69 4.08
C GLU A 107 0.68 9.09 3.26
N TYR A 108 -0.50 8.75 3.75
CA TYR A 108 -1.78 9.10 3.16
C TYR A 108 -2.87 9.19 4.23
N ARG A 109 -3.93 9.93 3.97
CA ARG A 109 -5.06 10.05 4.90
C ARG A 109 -5.74 8.71 5.13
N LEU A 110 -6.27 8.50 6.33
CA LEU A 110 -6.85 7.23 6.75
C LEU A 110 -8.37 7.31 6.86
N ILE A 111 -9.03 6.19 6.57
CA ILE A 111 -10.45 5.97 6.87
C ILE A 111 -10.64 6.05 8.40
N PRO A 112 -11.68 6.65 8.97
CA PRO A 112 -12.89 7.18 8.33
C PRO A 112 -12.85 8.68 8.02
N ASP A 113 -11.68 9.34 8.11
CA ASP A 113 -11.55 10.79 7.88
C ASP A 113 -11.72 11.16 6.40
N CYS A 114 -11.61 10.18 5.51
CA CYS A 114 -11.75 10.31 4.07
C CYS A 114 -12.34 9.02 3.46
N LEU A 115 -12.47 8.97 2.14
CA LEU A 115 -12.79 7.76 1.38
C LEU A 115 -11.54 7.26 0.65
N ILE A 116 -11.60 6.04 0.09
CA ILE A 116 -10.48 5.47 -0.67
C ILE A 116 -10.08 6.34 -1.87
N TYR A 117 -11.01 7.07 -2.45
CA TYR A 117 -10.75 7.98 -3.56
C TYR A 117 -9.82 9.13 -3.15
N ASP A 118 -9.96 9.62 -1.92
CA ASP A 118 -9.08 10.63 -1.34
C ASP A 118 -7.69 10.05 -1.06
N GLN A 119 -7.62 8.82 -0.58
CA GLN A 119 -6.35 8.11 -0.39
C GLN A 119 -5.62 7.89 -1.73
N LEU A 120 -6.36 7.55 -2.80
CA LEU A 120 -5.81 7.42 -4.15
C LEU A 120 -5.31 8.77 -4.68
N ALA A 121 -6.04 9.86 -4.42
CA ALA A 121 -5.60 11.21 -4.76
C ALA A 121 -4.31 11.58 -4.01
N ASP A 122 -4.18 11.22 -2.73
CA ASP A 122 -2.95 11.42 -1.94
C ASP A 122 -1.77 10.65 -2.55
N VAL A 123 -1.98 9.38 -2.94
CA VAL A 123 -0.95 8.57 -3.60
C VAL A 123 -0.48 9.23 -4.90
N PHE A 124 -1.41 9.70 -5.75
CA PHE A 124 -1.04 10.35 -7.01
C PHE A 124 -0.36 11.70 -6.79
N MET A 125 -0.78 12.46 -5.79
CA MET A 125 -0.11 13.70 -5.41
C MET A 125 1.34 13.45 -4.98
N ALA A 126 1.58 12.42 -4.17
CA ALA A 126 2.91 11.99 -3.79
C ALA A 126 3.72 11.52 -5.00
N MET A 127 3.11 10.77 -5.93
CA MET A 127 3.78 10.30 -7.15
C MET A 127 4.17 11.46 -8.07
N ASP A 128 3.34 12.49 -8.20
CA ASP A 128 3.67 13.69 -8.99
C ASP A 128 4.85 14.45 -8.37
N TYR A 129 4.84 14.62 -7.05
CA TYR A 129 5.96 15.20 -6.32
C TYR A 129 7.26 14.39 -6.51
N ILE A 130 7.19 13.07 -6.41
CA ILE A 130 8.32 12.16 -6.65
C ILE A 130 8.84 12.33 -8.09
N LYS A 131 7.94 12.36 -9.08
CA LYS A 131 8.28 12.51 -10.49
C LYS A 131 9.13 13.76 -10.74
N GLU A 132 8.77 14.89 -10.13
CA GLU A 132 9.47 16.16 -10.30
C GLU A 132 10.90 16.13 -9.72
N ARG A 133 11.10 15.43 -8.61
CA ARG A 133 12.40 15.38 -7.92
C ARG A 133 13.26 14.16 -8.24
N LEU A 134 12.72 13.17 -8.93
CA LEU A 134 13.33 11.85 -9.12
C LEU A 134 14.76 11.91 -9.64
N ALA A 135 15.01 12.73 -10.67
CA ALA A 135 16.34 12.89 -11.25
C ALA A 135 17.34 13.52 -10.26
N ALA A 136 16.89 14.52 -9.50
CA ALA A 136 17.73 15.18 -8.47
C ALA A 136 18.07 14.23 -7.32
N ASP A 137 17.15 13.32 -6.99
CA ASP A 137 17.37 12.28 -5.97
C ASP A 137 18.21 11.10 -6.51
N GLY A 138 18.53 11.09 -7.82
CA GLY A 138 19.30 10.02 -8.46
C GLY A 138 18.48 8.77 -8.75
N GLY A 139 17.19 8.91 -8.98
CA GLY A 139 16.28 7.82 -9.35
C GLY A 139 16.24 7.62 -10.87
N ASP A 140 16.12 6.35 -11.28
CA ASP A 140 15.92 5.95 -12.67
C ASP A 140 14.43 5.95 -13.00
N SER A 141 13.99 6.91 -13.79
CA SER A 141 12.59 7.02 -14.24
C SER A 141 12.12 5.86 -15.13
N SER A 142 13.05 5.07 -15.65
CA SER A 142 12.75 3.87 -16.46
C SER A 142 12.49 2.63 -15.60
N HIS A 143 12.85 2.66 -14.33
CA HIS A 143 12.75 1.54 -13.38
C HIS A 143 12.10 1.99 -12.06
N VAL A 144 10.80 2.25 -12.12
CA VAL A 144 9.99 2.66 -10.95
C VAL A 144 8.97 1.58 -10.62
N TYR A 145 8.99 1.14 -9.38
CA TYR A 145 8.13 0.09 -8.86
C TYR A 145 7.31 0.60 -7.68
N MET A 146 6.18 -0.04 -7.40
CA MET A 146 5.44 0.19 -6.17
C MET A 146 5.42 -1.09 -5.33
N ALA A 147 5.60 -0.94 -4.03
CA ALA A 147 5.49 -2.03 -3.06
C ALA A 147 4.54 -1.63 -1.94
N GLY A 148 3.75 -2.58 -1.46
CA GLY A 148 2.85 -2.32 -0.33
C GLY A 148 2.36 -3.60 0.31
N ASP A 149 2.01 -3.49 1.58
CA ASP A 149 1.49 -4.59 2.38
C ASP A 149 0.02 -4.39 2.74
N SER A 150 -0.73 -5.47 2.83
CA SER A 150 -2.11 -5.50 3.31
C SER A 150 -3.02 -4.46 2.62
N GLY A 151 -3.54 -3.48 3.35
CA GLY A 151 -4.32 -2.36 2.78
C GLY A 151 -3.54 -1.52 1.79
N GLY A 152 -2.22 -1.34 1.99
CA GLY A 152 -1.34 -0.66 1.05
C GLY A 152 -1.25 -1.38 -0.30
N ALA A 153 -1.19 -2.71 -0.30
CA ALA A 153 -1.25 -3.52 -1.51
C ALA A 153 -2.58 -3.33 -2.27
N CYS A 154 -3.70 -3.24 -1.55
CA CYS A 154 -5.00 -2.90 -2.13
C CYS A 154 -4.95 -1.52 -2.80
N LEU A 155 -4.42 -0.53 -2.09
CA LEU A 155 -4.38 0.85 -2.57
C LEU A 155 -3.54 1.01 -3.83
N ILE A 156 -2.35 0.41 -3.89
CA ILE A 156 -1.49 0.48 -5.09
C ILE A 156 -2.05 -0.34 -6.26
N THR A 157 -2.81 -1.39 -6.00
CA THR A 157 -3.51 -2.13 -7.06
C THR A 157 -4.51 -1.21 -7.77
N TYR A 158 -5.34 -0.48 -7.00
CA TYR A 158 -6.25 0.51 -7.58
C TYR A 158 -5.50 1.68 -8.24
N ALA A 159 -4.47 2.21 -7.61
CA ALA A 159 -3.69 3.31 -8.18
C ALA A 159 -3.11 2.93 -9.54
N ASN A 160 -2.51 1.76 -9.66
CA ASN A 160 -1.94 1.31 -10.93
C ASN A 160 -3.02 1.04 -12.00
N ALA A 161 -4.16 0.45 -11.63
CA ALA A 161 -5.28 0.27 -12.54
C ALA A 161 -5.85 1.61 -13.04
N ILE A 162 -5.98 2.60 -12.15
CA ILE A 162 -6.43 3.96 -12.50
C ILE A 162 -5.45 4.64 -13.46
N GLN A 163 -4.13 4.49 -13.26
CA GLN A 163 -3.13 5.05 -14.16
C GLN A 163 -3.27 4.52 -15.59
N ASN A 164 -3.63 3.25 -15.73
CA ASN A 164 -3.60 2.54 -17.00
C ASN A 164 -4.99 2.39 -17.65
N SER A 165 -6.05 2.88 -16.99
CA SER A 165 -7.42 2.88 -17.53
C SER A 165 -8.14 4.20 -17.26
N THR A 166 -8.45 4.92 -18.33
CA THR A 166 -9.25 6.16 -18.26
C THR A 166 -10.67 5.92 -17.75
N ASN A 167 -11.23 4.74 -17.98
CA ASN A 167 -12.56 4.38 -17.47
C ASN A 167 -12.54 4.23 -15.94
N ILE A 168 -11.51 3.56 -15.40
CA ILE A 168 -11.36 3.38 -13.95
C ILE A 168 -11.07 4.74 -13.29
N ALA A 169 -10.19 5.53 -13.87
CA ALA A 169 -9.89 6.90 -13.40
C ALA A 169 -11.15 7.75 -13.33
N ARG A 170 -11.97 7.74 -14.38
CA ARG A 170 -13.23 8.46 -14.43
C ARG A 170 -14.23 7.94 -13.40
N ALA A 171 -14.35 6.63 -13.24
CA ALA A 171 -15.24 6.01 -12.25
C ALA A 171 -14.84 6.36 -10.81
N ALA A 172 -13.54 6.42 -10.52
CA ALA A 172 -13.01 6.84 -9.24
C ALA A 172 -13.04 8.36 -9.04
N ASN A 173 -13.21 9.13 -10.11
CA ASN A 173 -13.10 10.59 -10.13
C ASN A 173 -11.74 11.06 -9.56
N VAL A 174 -10.66 10.41 -9.97
CA VAL A 174 -9.29 10.68 -9.53
C VAL A 174 -8.41 10.91 -10.76
N THR A 175 -7.58 11.94 -10.71
CA THR A 175 -6.60 12.23 -11.76
C THR A 175 -5.31 11.47 -11.50
N PRO A 176 -4.90 10.54 -12.39
CA PRO A 176 -3.68 9.78 -12.20
C PRO A 176 -2.42 10.60 -12.38
N SER A 177 -1.32 10.18 -11.76
CA SER A 177 0.01 10.70 -12.01
C SER A 177 0.54 10.22 -13.38
N GLY A 178 1.40 11.03 -14.00
CA GLY A 178 2.14 10.64 -15.21
C GLY A 178 3.41 9.83 -14.92
N LEU A 179 3.70 9.45 -13.68
CA LEU A 179 4.86 8.63 -13.32
C LEU A 179 4.57 7.16 -13.68
N ARG A 180 5.28 6.64 -14.67
CA ARG A 180 5.11 5.24 -15.09
C ARG A 180 5.58 4.26 -14.02
N ILE A 181 4.77 3.24 -13.75
CA ILE A 181 5.09 2.13 -12.85
C ILE A 181 5.35 0.86 -13.66
N ASN A 182 6.50 0.23 -13.42
CA ASN A 182 6.97 -0.92 -14.20
C ASN A 182 6.51 -2.27 -13.63
N ALA A 183 6.35 -2.37 -12.30
CA ALA A 183 5.83 -3.57 -11.64
C ALA A 183 5.33 -3.25 -10.24
N LEU A 184 4.55 -4.18 -9.67
CA LEU A 184 3.96 -4.09 -8.34
C LEU A 184 4.48 -5.23 -7.45
N GLY A 185 4.87 -4.92 -6.22
CA GLY A 185 5.15 -5.87 -5.15
C GLY A 185 4.02 -5.84 -4.12
N LEU A 186 3.20 -6.86 -4.06
CA LEU A 186 1.98 -6.93 -3.27
C LEU A 186 2.11 -7.98 -2.16
N ILE A 187 2.28 -7.52 -0.92
CA ILE A 187 2.57 -8.35 0.24
C ILE A 187 1.29 -8.53 1.05
N SER A 188 0.84 -9.79 1.22
CA SER A 188 -0.33 -10.12 2.05
C SER A 188 -1.56 -9.24 1.76
N GLY A 189 -1.87 -9.00 0.49
CA GLY A 189 -2.80 -7.97 0.05
C GLY A 189 -4.24 -8.13 0.54
N MET A 190 -4.85 -7.04 0.98
CA MET A 190 -6.27 -6.95 1.30
C MET A 190 -7.08 -6.68 0.02
N PHE A 191 -7.05 -7.62 -0.93
CA PHE A 191 -7.62 -7.41 -2.28
C PHE A 191 -9.14 -7.42 -2.31
N TYR A 192 -9.79 -8.18 -1.45
CA TYR A 192 -11.24 -8.38 -1.45
C TYR A 192 -11.88 -7.64 -0.28
N THR A 193 -12.48 -6.50 -0.56
CA THR A 193 -13.06 -5.63 0.47
C THR A 193 -14.56 -5.79 0.65
N SER A 194 -15.22 -6.62 -0.17
CA SER A 194 -16.68 -6.81 -0.16
C SER A 194 -17.13 -8.27 -0.05
N ARG A 195 -16.23 -9.18 0.31
CA ARG A 195 -16.58 -10.59 0.58
C ARG A 195 -17.42 -10.73 1.84
N PHE A 196 -18.11 -11.88 1.95
CA PHE A 196 -18.87 -12.22 3.16
C PHE A 196 -17.92 -12.71 4.27
N ASP A 197 -17.14 -11.78 4.80
CA ASP A 197 -16.21 -11.95 5.91
C ASP A 197 -16.17 -10.68 6.76
N LYS A 198 -15.32 -10.64 7.80
CA LYS A 198 -15.23 -9.49 8.70
C LYS A 198 -14.89 -8.18 7.98
N ILE A 199 -14.02 -8.24 6.96
CA ILE A 199 -13.63 -7.06 6.16
C ILE A 199 -14.84 -6.59 5.36
N GLY A 200 -15.41 -7.47 4.54
CA GLY A 200 -16.49 -7.11 3.62
C GLY A 200 -17.82 -6.78 4.26
N LEU A 201 -18.05 -7.21 5.52
CA LEU A 201 -19.26 -6.85 6.27
C LEU A 201 -19.22 -5.42 6.80
N PHE A 202 -18.04 -4.90 7.16
CA PHE A 202 -17.93 -3.63 7.86
C PHE A 202 -17.27 -2.51 7.05
N LEU A 203 -16.29 -2.84 6.21
CA LEU A 203 -15.40 -1.86 5.60
C LEU A 203 -15.94 -1.14 4.35
N PRO A 204 -16.70 -1.79 3.43
CA PRO A 204 -16.99 -1.21 2.12
C PRO A 204 -17.62 0.17 2.13
N LYS A 205 -18.62 0.40 3.01
CA LYS A 205 -19.30 1.69 3.11
C LYS A 205 -18.42 2.82 3.63
N TYR A 206 -17.38 2.49 4.40
CA TYR A 206 -16.39 3.46 4.88
C TYR A 206 -15.31 3.74 3.83
N LEU A 207 -14.97 2.73 3.01
CA LEU A 207 -14.02 2.88 1.91
C LEU A 207 -14.63 3.65 0.74
N TYR A 208 -15.78 3.20 0.27
CA TYR A 208 -16.36 3.63 -1.01
C TYR A 208 -17.54 4.59 -0.89
N GLY A 209 -18.01 4.85 0.33
CA GLY A 209 -19.23 5.62 0.59
C GLY A 209 -20.49 4.77 0.73
N ARG A 210 -21.53 5.29 1.38
CA ARG A 210 -22.75 4.54 1.72
C ARG A 210 -23.47 3.95 0.50
N ASP A 211 -23.53 4.71 -0.57
CA ASP A 211 -24.24 4.36 -1.81
C ASP A 211 -23.33 3.85 -2.93
N TYR A 212 -22.14 3.36 -2.58
CA TYR A 212 -21.12 2.96 -3.55
C TYR A 212 -21.63 1.96 -4.61
N LYS A 213 -22.58 1.10 -4.25
CA LYS A 213 -23.18 0.12 -5.18
C LYS A 213 -23.92 0.75 -6.35
N LYS A 214 -24.30 2.03 -6.23
CA LYS A 214 -24.98 2.81 -7.28
C LYS A 214 -24.01 3.62 -8.13
N THR A 215 -22.74 3.66 -7.78
CA THR A 215 -21.70 4.41 -8.50
C THR A 215 -21.12 3.63 -9.67
N SER A 216 -20.51 4.34 -10.61
CA SER A 216 -19.77 3.71 -11.72
C SER A 216 -18.55 2.90 -11.26
N PHE A 217 -18.05 3.16 -10.05
CA PHE A 217 -16.93 2.43 -9.47
C PHE A 217 -17.33 1.07 -8.88
N ALA A 218 -18.61 0.80 -8.64
CA ALA A 218 -19.11 -0.40 -7.98
C ALA A 218 -18.57 -1.71 -8.59
N LYS A 219 -18.45 -1.77 -9.91
CA LYS A 219 -17.92 -2.96 -10.62
C LYS A 219 -16.44 -3.21 -10.36
N TYR A 220 -15.68 -2.20 -9.99
CA TYR A 220 -14.24 -2.31 -9.68
C TYR A 220 -13.95 -2.63 -8.21
N VAL A 221 -14.97 -2.64 -7.35
CA VAL A 221 -14.84 -3.15 -5.97
C VAL A 221 -14.50 -4.64 -5.97
N ASN A 222 -14.92 -5.39 -6.99
CA ASN A 222 -14.41 -6.72 -7.25
C ASN A 222 -13.04 -6.63 -7.92
N PRO A 223 -11.94 -7.06 -7.25
CA PRO A 223 -10.58 -6.99 -7.82
C PRO A 223 -10.38 -7.93 -9.02
N GLU A 224 -11.28 -8.88 -9.24
CA GLU A 224 -11.27 -9.78 -10.39
C GLU A 224 -11.93 -9.17 -11.64
N ASN A 225 -12.39 -7.92 -11.59
CA ASN A 225 -12.89 -7.22 -12.75
C ASN A 225 -11.84 -7.24 -13.87
N ARG A 226 -12.23 -7.67 -15.06
CA ARG A 226 -11.29 -7.92 -16.16
C ARG A 226 -10.58 -6.66 -16.64
N GLU A 227 -11.26 -5.53 -16.69
CA GLU A 227 -10.65 -4.26 -17.07
C GLU A 227 -9.60 -3.84 -16.03
N LEU A 228 -9.92 -4.01 -14.74
CA LEU A 228 -8.96 -3.75 -13.66
C LEU A 228 -7.72 -4.63 -13.81
N LEU A 229 -7.88 -5.94 -13.93
CA LEU A 229 -6.76 -6.87 -14.08
C LEU A 229 -5.92 -6.56 -15.32
N ASN A 230 -6.57 -6.27 -16.45
CA ASN A 230 -5.88 -5.95 -17.70
C ASN A 230 -5.10 -4.62 -17.65
N SER A 231 -5.40 -3.77 -16.68
CA SER A 231 -4.73 -2.48 -16.49
C SER A 231 -3.50 -2.56 -15.59
N LEU A 232 -3.25 -3.71 -14.96
CA LEU A 232 -2.11 -3.85 -14.03
C LEU A 232 -0.80 -4.07 -14.78
N ALA A 233 0.26 -3.44 -14.29
CA ALA A 233 1.64 -3.80 -14.58
C ALA A 233 1.94 -5.22 -14.06
N PRO A 234 3.07 -5.85 -14.42
CA PRO A 234 3.48 -7.13 -13.85
C PRO A 234 3.42 -7.12 -12.31
N VAL A 235 2.99 -8.23 -11.71
CA VAL A 235 2.69 -8.32 -10.28
C VAL A 235 3.53 -9.40 -9.61
N TRP A 236 4.22 -9.05 -8.51
CA TRP A 236 4.78 -9.99 -7.54
C TRP A 236 3.88 -10.08 -6.32
N LEU A 237 3.39 -11.28 -6.03
CA LEU A 237 2.57 -11.57 -4.87
C LEU A 237 3.40 -12.30 -3.81
N VAL A 238 3.31 -11.87 -2.57
CA VAL A 238 3.97 -12.51 -1.43
C VAL A 238 2.95 -12.82 -0.36
N THR A 239 2.94 -14.06 0.13
CA THR A 239 2.13 -14.50 1.27
C THR A 239 2.81 -15.68 1.98
N SER A 240 2.17 -16.22 3.00
CA SER A 240 2.61 -17.40 3.73
C SER A 240 1.43 -18.24 4.21
N HIS A 241 1.66 -19.49 4.55
CA HIS A 241 0.61 -20.36 5.09
C HIS A 241 0.01 -19.88 6.41
N ASN A 242 0.73 -19.05 7.16
CA ASN A 242 0.26 -18.48 8.43
C ASN A 242 -0.31 -17.06 8.30
N ASP A 243 -0.40 -16.54 7.07
CA ASP A 243 -1.06 -15.27 6.79
C ASP A 243 -2.60 -15.45 6.82
N PHE A 244 -3.29 -14.71 7.67
CA PHE A 244 -4.75 -14.80 7.74
C PHE A 244 -5.46 -14.29 6.48
N LEU A 245 -4.78 -13.51 5.63
CA LEU A 245 -5.25 -13.08 4.31
C LEU A 245 -4.67 -13.91 3.14
N ARG A 246 -4.00 -15.04 3.42
CA ARG A 246 -3.43 -15.89 2.37
C ARG A 246 -4.43 -16.22 1.27
N ARG A 247 -5.68 -16.51 1.63
CA ARG A 247 -6.73 -16.83 0.65
C ARG A 247 -7.00 -15.67 -0.31
N TYR A 248 -6.89 -14.43 0.14
CA TYR A 248 -7.02 -13.27 -0.75
C TYR A 248 -5.93 -13.27 -1.81
N THR A 249 -4.68 -13.51 -1.40
CA THR A 249 -3.55 -13.57 -2.33
C THR A 249 -3.68 -14.72 -3.32
N THR A 250 -4.00 -15.93 -2.85
CA THR A 250 -4.14 -17.11 -3.73
C THR A 250 -5.32 -17.02 -4.69
N ASP A 251 -6.43 -16.41 -4.27
CA ASP A 251 -7.58 -16.18 -5.15
C ASP A 251 -7.28 -15.08 -6.19
N PHE A 252 -6.58 -14.03 -5.79
CA PHE A 252 -6.16 -12.97 -6.70
C PHE A 252 -5.14 -13.46 -7.73
N GLU A 253 -4.20 -14.32 -7.32
CA GLU A 253 -3.27 -15.02 -8.21
C GLU A 253 -4.01 -15.83 -9.27
N LYS A 254 -5.01 -16.61 -8.88
CA LYS A 254 -5.86 -17.35 -9.83
C LYS A 254 -6.59 -16.42 -10.80
N ALA A 255 -7.04 -15.27 -10.34
CA ALA A 255 -7.67 -14.27 -11.21
C ALA A 255 -6.70 -13.69 -12.23
N LEU A 256 -5.46 -13.37 -11.81
CA LEU A 256 -4.38 -12.94 -12.71
C LEU A 256 -4.05 -14.01 -13.75
N THR A 257 -3.99 -15.28 -13.34
CA THR A 257 -3.77 -16.42 -14.25
C THR A 257 -4.88 -16.54 -15.29
N ARG A 258 -6.16 -16.47 -14.87
CA ARG A 258 -7.30 -16.51 -15.80
C ARG A 258 -7.34 -15.32 -16.76
N ALA A 259 -6.82 -14.18 -16.34
CA ALA A 259 -6.71 -12.97 -17.16
C ALA A 259 -5.40 -12.93 -17.98
N GLU A 260 -4.58 -13.97 -17.92
CA GLU A 260 -3.29 -14.07 -18.62
C GLU A 260 -2.37 -12.88 -18.32
N ARG A 261 -2.38 -12.41 -17.05
CA ARG A 261 -1.52 -11.32 -16.60
C ARG A 261 -0.19 -11.84 -16.11
N GLU A 262 0.89 -11.13 -16.45
CA GLU A 262 2.23 -11.44 -15.97
C GLU A 262 2.29 -11.28 -14.45
N HIS A 263 2.63 -12.35 -13.75
CA HIS A 263 2.74 -12.35 -12.29
C HIS A 263 3.61 -13.49 -11.77
N GLU A 264 4.07 -13.34 -10.54
CA GLU A 264 4.71 -14.40 -9.76
C GLU A 264 4.09 -14.45 -8.37
N LEU A 265 4.06 -15.64 -7.78
CA LEU A 265 3.61 -15.88 -6.41
C LEU A 265 4.73 -16.51 -5.60
N VAL A 266 5.08 -15.88 -4.48
CA VAL A 266 5.91 -16.45 -3.43
C VAL A 266 5.02 -16.75 -2.24
N ASP A 267 4.73 -18.03 -2.03
CA ASP A 267 3.89 -18.53 -0.94
C ASP A 267 4.76 -19.34 0.03
N PHE A 268 5.18 -18.70 1.10
CA PHE A 268 6.06 -19.33 2.08
C PHE A 268 5.36 -20.47 2.83
N PRO A 269 6.07 -21.59 3.10
CA PRO A 269 5.50 -22.74 3.77
C PRO A 269 5.11 -22.41 5.22
N LYS A 270 4.36 -23.33 5.83
CA LYS A 270 3.88 -23.18 7.21
C LYS A 270 5.05 -22.95 8.18
N ASN A 271 5.06 -21.77 8.79
CA ASN A 271 6.04 -21.38 9.81
C ASN A 271 5.36 -20.34 10.71
N LYS A 272 5.36 -20.58 12.01
CA LYS A 272 4.71 -19.72 13.01
C LYS A 272 5.23 -18.28 13.05
N LYS A 273 6.45 -18.03 12.54
CA LYS A 273 7.06 -16.71 12.45
C LYS A 273 6.60 -15.92 11.22
N LEU A 274 6.18 -16.62 10.16
CA LEU A 274 5.81 -16.02 8.89
C LEU A 274 4.30 -15.74 8.89
N THR A 275 3.88 -14.79 9.71
CA THR A 275 2.49 -14.36 9.82
C THR A 275 2.14 -13.30 8.78
N HIS A 276 0.98 -12.68 8.89
CA HIS A 276 0.51 -11.63 7.99
C HIS A 276 1.55 -10.52 7.80
N ALA A 277 1.91 -10.23 6.55
CA ALA A 277 2.88 -9.20 6.16
C ALA A 277 4.22 -9.31 6.93
N PHE A 278 4.70 -10.52 7.21
CA PHE A 278 5.86 -10.76 8.05
C PHE A 278 7.11 -10.00 7.58
N SER A 279 7.31 -9.81 6.28
CA SER A 279 8.45 -9.07 5.74
C SER A 279 8.48 -7.60 6.16
N VAL A 280 7.34 -7.04 6.53
CA VAL A 280 7.21 -5.69 7.08
C VAL A 280 7.21 -5.70 8.61
N PHE A 281 6.47 -6.63 9.24
CA PHE A 281 6.37 -6.75 10.70
C PHE A 281 7.64 -7.30 11.35
N GLU A 282 8.30 -8.25 10.68
CA GLU A 282 9.53 -8.95 11.11
C GLU A 282 10.60 -8.82 10.02
N PRO A 283 11.08 -7.60 9.74
CA PRO A 283 11.90 -7.35 8.55
C PRO A 283 13.28 -8.01 8.59
N PHE A 284 13.75 -8.42 9.76
CA PHE A 284 15.06 -9.06 9.93
C PHE A 284 15.03 -10.59 9.96
N LEU A 285 13.87 -11.22 9.71
CA LEU A 285 13.84 -12.67 9.47
C LEU A 285 14.58 -13.01 8.16
N PRO A 286 15.26 -14.17 8.08
CA PRO A 286 15.94 -14.61 6.85
C PRO A 286 15.00 -14.60 5.64
N GLU A 287 13.77 -15.06 5.82
CA GLU A 287 12.73 -15.12 4.78
C GLU A 287 12.27 -13.74 4.33
N SER A 288 12.40 -12.71 5.17
CA SER A 288 12.07 -11.33 4.82
C SER A 288 13.07 -10.71 3.85
N SER A 289 14.27 -11.30 3.73
CA SER A 289 15.31 -10.87 2.81
C SER A 289 15.35 -11.67 1.51
N ALA A 290 14.57 -12.73 1.44
CA ALA A 290 14.45 -13.57 0.25
C ALA A 290 13.60 -12.89 -0.82
#